data_2790806c0e0f1469c310253f5f9718a5
#
_entry.id   2790806c0e0f1469c310253f5f9718a5
#
_cell.length_a   1.000
_cell.length_b   1.000
_cell.length_c   1.000
_cell.angle_alpha   90.00
_cell.angle_beta   90.00
_cell.angle_gamma   90.00
#
_symmetry.space_group_name_H-M   'P 1'
#
loop_
_entity.id
_entity.type
_entity.pdbx_description
1 polymer ?
#
loop_
_entity_poly.entity_id
_entity_poly.type
_entity_poly.pdbx_seq_one_letter_code
_entity_poly.pdbx_strand_id
1 'polypeptide(L)'
;MAATAECDVVMAATEPELLEDEEAKREAESFKEQGNAYYAKKDYNEAYNYYTKAIDMCPKNASYYGNRAATLMMLGRFREALGDAQQSVRLDDSFVRGHLREGKCHLSLGNAMAACRSFQRALELDHKNAQAQQEFKNANAVMEYEKIAEVDFEKRDFRKVVFCMDRALEFAPACHRFKILKAECLAMLGRYPEAQFVASDILRMDSTNADALYVRGLCLYYEDCIEKAVQFFVQALRMAPDHEKACLACRNAKALKAKKEDGNKAFKEGNYKLAYELYTEALGIDPNNIKTNAKLYCNRGTVNSKLKKLEDAIEDCTNAVKLDDTYVKAYLRRAQWWDCSSPRLSL
;
A
#
# COMPACT_ATOMS: atom_id res chain seq x y z
N MET A 1 11.33 -16.49 69.59
CA MET A 1 11.22 -16.39 68.14
C MET A 1 12.03 -15.20 67.70
N ALA A 2 13.21 -15.48 67.14
CA ALA A 2 14.15 -14.47 66.66
C ALA A 2 13.84 -14.19 65.18
N ALA A 3 13.52 -12.95 64.87
CA ALA A 3 13.39 -12.47 63.51
C ALA A 3 14.81 -12.22 62.97
N THR A 4 15.21 -12.98 61.94
CA THR A 4 16.42 -12.73 61.18
C THR A 4 16.10 -11.63 60.16
N ALA A 5 16.67 -10.45 60.37
CA ALA A 5 16.72 -9.40 59.37
C ALA A 5 17.76 -9.79 58.32
N GLU A 6 17.35 -10.11 57.12
CA GLU A 6 18.21 -10.18 55.94
C GLU A 6 18.63 -8.75 55.58
N CYS A 7 19.89 -8.46 55.77
CA CYS A 7 20.52 -7.21 55.37
C CYS A 7 20.95 -7.37 53.91
N ASP A 8 20.23 -6.73 52.96
CA ASP A 8 20.69 -6.62 51.58
C ASP A 8 21.99 -5.82 51.56
N VAL A 9 23.07 -6.52 51.42
CA VAL A 9 24.39 -5.91 51.19
C VAL A 9 24.47 -5.48 49.74
N VAL A 10 24.14 -4.21 49.47
CA VAL A 10 24.49 -3.56 48.21
C VAL A 10 26.02 -3.52 48.14
N MET A 11 26.61 -4.42 47.38
CA MET A 11 28.08 -4.41 47.17
C MET A 11 28.42 -3.11 46.39
N ALA A 12 29.14 -2.20 47.03
CA ALA A 12 29.71 -1.04 46.36
C ALA A 12 30.75 -1.53 45.35
N ALA A 13 30.71 -1.02 44.13
CA ALA A 13 31.70 -1.34 43.10
C ALA A 13 33.11 -1.00 43.58
N THR A 14 34.07 -1.81 43.18
CA THR A 14 35.50 -1.59 43.57
C THR A 14 36.11 -0.42 42.78
N GLU A 15 37.13 0.28 43.31
CA GLU A 15 37.80 1.38 42.60
C GLU A 15 38.26 1.02 41.16
N PRO A 16 38.83 -0.17 40.88
CA PRO A 16 39.19 -0.56 39.51
C PRO A 16 37.99 -0.70 38.58
N GLU A 17 36.84 -1.25 39.04
CA GLU A 17 35.61 -1.36 38.25
C GLU A 17 35.01 0.01 37.88
N LEU A 18 35.14 1.01 38.78
CA LEU A 18 34.74 2.39 38.53
C LEU A 18 35.65 3.09 37.51
N LEU A 19 36.94 2.77 37.49
CA LEU A 19 37.91 3.31 36.52
C LEU A 19 37.69 2.72 35.12
N GLU A 20 37.43 1.42 35.02
CA GLU A 20 37.07 0.75 33.73
C GLU A 20 35.77 1.29 33.15
N ASP A 21 34.76 1.55 33.98
CA ASP A 21 33.50 2.15 33.58
C ASP A 21 33.66 3.60 33.06
N GLU A 22 34.58 4.37 33.68
CA GLU A 22 34.88 5.74 33.26
C GLU A 22 35.65 5.79 31.94
N GLU A 23 36.56 4.86 31.69
CA GLU A 23 37.31 4.73 30.44
C GLU A 23 36.38 4.30 29.30
N ALA A 24 35.51 3.30 29.51
CA ALA A 24 34.50 2.88 28.58
C ALA A 24 33.53 4.02 28.18
N LYS A 25 33.14 4.86 29.15
CA LYS A 25 32.30 6.04 28.89
C LYS A 25 33.01 7.08 28.02
N ARG A 26 34.31 7.33 28.26
CA ARG A 26 35.11 8.27 27.45
C ARG A 26 35.27 7.77 26.02
N GLU A 27 35.52 6.48 25.84
CA GLU A 27 35.66 5.87 24.53
C GLU A 27 34.30 5.89 23.77
N ALA A 28 33.22 5.56 24.43
CA ALA A 28 31.87 5.64 23.86
C ALA A 28 31.51 7.06 23.40
N GLU A 29 31.89 8.08 24.20
CA GLU A 29 31.68 9.48 23.86
C GLU A 29 32.50 9.89 22.63
N SER A 30 33.77 9.41 22.52
CA SER A 30 34.60 9.61 21.33
C SER A 30 33.99 9.00 20.10
N PHE A 31 33.43 7.78 20.18
CA PHE A 31 32.69 7.17 19.06
C PHE A 31 31.45 7.97 18.70
N LYS A 32 30.68 8.47 19.66
CA LYS A 32 29.52 9.34 19.37
C LYS A 32 29.96 10.61 18.63
N GLU A 33 31.07 11.25 19.01
CA GLU A 33 31.55 12.45 18.32
C GLU A 33 32.01 12.15 16.89
N GLN A 34 32.68 11.01 16.67
CA GLN A 34 33.00 10.55 15.31
C GLN A 34 31.72 10.29 14.50
N GLY A 35 30.72 9.64 15.10
CA GLY A 35 29.39 9.45 14.48
C GLY A 35 28.74 10.77 14.09
N ASN A 36 28.80 11.79 14.97
CA ASN A 36 28.30 13.13 14.68
C ASN A 36 29.04 13.78 13.49
N ALA A 37 30.35 13.61 13.39
CA ALA A 37 31.16 14.14 12.29
C ALA A 37 30.79 13.50 10.95
N TYR A 38 30.57 12.18 10.92
CA TYR A 38 30.09 11.48 9.69
C TYR A 38 28.65 11.86 9.36
N TYR A 39 27.78 11.99 10.35
CA TYR A 39 26.40 12.46 10.14
C TYR A 39 26.37 13.85 9.49
N ALA A 40 27.21 14.77 9.97
CA ALA A 40 27.33 16.12 9.38
C ALA A 40 27.84 16.09 7.93
N LYS A 41 28.73 15.14 7.58
CA LYS A 41 29.19 14.87 6.23
C LYS A 41 28.17 14.12 5.36
N LYS A 42 27.00 13.75 5.91
CA LYS A 42 25.96 12.94 5.26
C LYS A 42 26.40 11.50 4.95
N ASP A 43 27.48 11.03 5.55
CA ASP A 43 27.88 9.63 5.49
C ASP A 43 27.16 8.85 6.60
N TYR A 44 25.89 8.54 6.31
CA TYR A 44 25.00 7.93 7.29
C TYR A 44 25.36 6.47 7.61
N ASN A 45 26.05 5.76 6.70
CA ASN A 45 26.46 4.39 6.96
C ASN A 45 27.59 4.37 7.99
N GLU A 46 28.62 5.22 7.85
CA GLU A 46 29.67 5.32 8.83
C GLU A 46 29.15 5.90 10.16
N ALA A 47 28.27 6.91 10.12
CA ALA A 47 27.64 7.42 11.34
C ALA A 47 26.91 6.31 12.11
N TYR A 48 26.15 5.44 11.42
CA TYR A 48 25.49 4.27 12.03
C TYR A 48 26.49 3.34 12.72
N ASN A 49 27.61 3.02 12.05
CA ASN A 49 28.65 2.15 12.58
C ASN A 49 29.25 2.72 13.87
N TYR A 50 29.57 4.02 13.89
CA TYR A 50 30.16 4.67 15.07
C TYR A 50 29.17 4.79 16.23
N TYR A 51 27.89 5.11 15.98
CA TYR A 51 26.89 5.10 17.06
C TYR A 51 26.63 3.68 17.57
N THR A 52 26.76 2.66 16.74
CA THR A 52 26.66 1.26 17.20
C THR A 52 27.79 0.91 18.13
N LYS A 53 29.06 1.29 17.81
CA LYS A 53 30.21 1.12 18.73
C LYS A 53 29.99 1.83 20.07
N ALA A 54 29.45 3.07 20.04
CA ALA A 54 29.15 3.81 21.27
C ALA A 54 28.08 3.10 22.14
N ILE A 55 27.07 2.50 21.51
CA ILE A 55 26.02 1.72 22.19
C ILE A 55 26.60 0.43 22.78
N ASP A 56 27.46 -0.27 22.04
CA ASP A 56 28.09 -1.52 22.50
C ASP A 56 28.96 -1.29 23.76
N MET A 57 29.63 -0.13 23.84
CA MET A 57 30.38 0.26 25.01
C MET A 57 29.52 0.72 26.19
N CYS A 58 28.47 1.54 25.90
CA CYS A 58 27.59 2.11 26.92
C CYS A 58 26.10 1.96 26.53
N PRO A 59 25.51 0.78 26.74
CA PRO A 59 24.14 0.45 26.26
C PRO A 59 23.01 1.16 27.03
N LYS A 60 23.32 1.89 28.09
CA LYS A 60 22.32 2.61 28.90
C LYS A 60 22.24 4.11 28.57
N ASN A 61 22.91 4.59 27.53
CA ASN A 61 22.91 6.00 27.18
C ASN A 61 21.81 6.29 26.11
N ALA A 62 20.76 6.98 26.50
CA ALA A 62 19.63 7.36 25.66
C ALA A 62 20.03 8.13 24.38
N SER A 63 21.05 9.00 24.48
CA SER A 63 21.47 9.87 23.37
C SER A 63 22.08 9.10 22.21
N TYR A 64 22.77 7.98 22.47
CA TYR A 64 23.39 7.17 21.41
C TYR A 64 22.34 6.48 20.54
N TYR A 65 21.33 5.87 21.17
CA TYR A 65 20.16 5.31 20.46
C TYR A 65 19.42 6.40 19.69
N GLY A 66 19.19 7.55 20.33
CA GLY A 66 18.57 8.67 19.67
C GLY A 66 19.33 9.11 18.40
N ASN A 67 20.66 9.22 18.44
CA ASN A 67 21.48 9.61 17.29
C ASN A 67 21.50 8.54 16.19
N ARG A 68 21.55 7.25 16.58
CA ARG A 68 21.44 6.14 15.63
C ARG A 68 20.05 6.12 14.97
N ALA A 69 18.98 6.38 15.73
CA ALA A 69 17.63 6.53 15.18
C ALA A 69 17.56 7.64 14.12
N ALA A 70 18.16 8.82 14.39
CA ALA A 70 18.21 9.89 13.41
C ALA A 70 18.97 9.47 12.14
N THR A 71 20.05 8.72 12.28
CA THR A 71 20.83 8.20 11.15
C THR A 71 20.04 7.18 10.33
N LEU A 72 19.35 6.26 10.99
CA LEU A 72 18.47 5.29 10.35
C LEU A 72 17.30 5.94 9.59
N MET A 73 16.75 7.04 10.13
CA MET A 73 15.74 7.84 9.42
C MET A 73 16.29 8.43 8.12
N MET A 74 17.52 8.94 8.12
CA MET A 74 18.17 9.46 6.90
C MET A 74 18.48 8.35 5.89
N LEU A 75 18.68 7.12 6.33
CA LEU A 75 18.83 5.93 5.48
C LEU A 75 17.48 5.35 5.01
N GLY A 76 16.33 5.92 5.43
CA GLY A 76 15.00 5.41 5.10
C GLY A 76 14.59 4.13 5.87
N ARG A 77 15.39 3.69 6.86
CA ARG A 77 15.19 2.48 7.68
C ARG A 77 14.27 2.78 8.88
N PHE A 78 13.05 3.27 8.61
CA PHE A 78 12.16 3.82 9.64
C PHE A 78 11.71 2.82 10.71
N ARG A 79 11.58 1.52 10.38
CA ARG A 79 11.21 0.49 11.38
C ARG A 79 12.31 0.30 12.42
N GLU A 80 13.56 0.26 11.99
CA GLU A 80 14.72 0.14 12.87
C GLU A 80 14.94 1.43 13.66
N ALA A 81 14.79 2.58 12.99
CA ALA A 81 14.82 3.88 13.64
C ALA A 81 13.79 4.01 14.77
N LEU A 82 12.60 3.47 14.58
CA LEU A 82 11.55 3.44 15.59
C LEU A 82 11.98 2.63 16.83
N GLY A 83 12.59 1.45 16.63
CA GLY A 83 13.12 0.63 17.71
C GLY A 83 14.15 1.37 18.55
N ASP A 84 15.09 2.05 17.90
CA ASP A 84 16.12 2.86 18.58
C ASP A 84 15.52 4.09 19.29
N ALA A 85 14.58 4.79 18.64
CA ALA A 85 13.92 5.93 19.27
C ALA A 85 13.12 5.51 20.51
N GLN A 86 12.40 4.38 20.45
CA GLN A 86 11.71 3.81 21.60
C GLN A 86 12.67 3.38 22.72
N GLN A 87 13.82 2.83 22.39
CA GLN A 87 14.84 2.48 23.38
C GLN A 87 15.41 3.73 24.04
N SER A 88 15.64 4.79 23.26
CA SER A 88 16.10 6.09 23.76
C SER A 88 15.14 6.66 24.81
N VAL A 89 13.81 6.69 24.54
CA VAL A 89 12.81 7.23 25.49
C VAL A 89 12.59 6.30 26.70
N ARG A 90 12.79 4.98 26.55
CA ARG A 90 12.75 4.06 27.70
C ARG A 90 13.91 4.29 28.67
N LEU A 91 15.09 4.64 28.16
CA LEU A 91 16.26 4.91 28.96
C LEU A 91 16.18 6.29 29.64
N ASP A 92 15.57 7.26 28.95
CA ASP A 92 15.39 8.62 29.48
C ASP A 92 14.05 9.20 28.91
N ASP A 93 12.98 9.14 29.75
CA ASP A 93 11.66 9.68 29.38
C ASP A 93 11.65 11.22 29.28
N SER A 94 12.65 11.90 29.82
CA SER A 94 12.82 13.35 29.69
C SER A 94 13.52 13.78 28.39
N PHE A 95 14.00 12.83 27.58
CA PHE A 95 14.76 13.11 26.38
C PHE A 95 13.86 13.56 25.21
N VAL A 96 13.59 14.85 25.15
CA VAL A 96 12.69 15.48 24.14
C VAL A 96 13.01 15.04 22.71
N ARG A 97 14.28 14.97 22.33
CA ARG A 97 14.70 14.55 20.98
C ARG A 97 14.36 13.09 20.69
N GLY A 98 14.34 12.22 21.71
CA GLY A 98 13.89 10.83 21.60
C GLY A 98 12.43 10.76 21.18
N HIS A 99 11.55 11.45 21.90
CA HIS A 99 10.10 11.53 21.58
C HIS A 99 9.84 12.15 20.21
N LEU A 100 10.59 13.18 19.80
CA LEU A 100 10.48 13.75 18.45
C LEU A 100 10.83 12.73 17.36
N ARG A 101 11.89 11.95 17.55
CA ARG A 101 12.33 10.92 16.59
C ARG A 101 11.33 9.77 16.53
N GLU A 102 10.85 9.31 17.70
CA GLU A 102 9.80 8.30 17.79
C GLU A 102 8.54 8.73 17.03
N GLY A 103 8.06 9.95 17.28
CA GLY A 103 6.90 10.53 16.59
C GLY A 103 7.10 10.60 15.08
N LYS A 104 8.27 11.06 14.62
CA LYS A 104 8.60 11.10 13.18
C LYS A 104 8.65 9.72 12.54
N CYS A 105 9.20 8.72 13.23
CA CYS A 105 9.22 7.35 12.73
C CYS A 105 7.80 6.79 12.63
N HIS A 106 6.97 6.98 13.65
CA HIS A 106 5.57 6.60 13.62
C HIS A 106 4.81 7.27 12.47
N LEU A 107 5.00 8.59 12.28
CA LEU A 107 4.35 9.33 11.20
C LEU A 107 4.79 8.82 9.84
N SER A 108 6.10 8.65 9.60
CA SER A 108 6.64 8.13 8.34
C SER A 108 6.10 6.75 7.97
N LEU A 109 5.84 5.91 8.98
CA LEU A 109 5.23 4.59 8.83
C LEU A 109 3.69 4.62 8.71
N GLY A 110 3.05 5.80 8.82
CA GLY A 110 1.61 5.99 8.73
C GLY A 110 0.85 5.77 10.04
N ASN A 111 1.54 5.68 11.17
CA ASN A 111 0.94 5.54 12.49
C ASN A 111 0.70 6.92 13.13
N ALA A 112 -0.15 7.74 12.51
CA ALA A 112 -0.35 9.14 12.87
C ALA A 112 -0.84 9.34 14.32
N MET A 113 -1.69 8.43 14.84
CA MET A 113 -2.15 8.48 16.23
C MET A 113 -0.99 8.26 17.23
N ALA A 114 -0.11 7.30 16.97
CA ALA A 114 1.07 7.08 17.81
C ALA A 114 2.03 8.25 17.70
N ALA A 115 2.23 8.82 16.51
CA ALA A 115 3.03 10.01 16.29
C ALA A 115 2.51 11.21 17.10
N CYS A 116 1.19 11.44 17.13
CA CYS A 116 0.58 12.50 17.95
C CYS A 116 0.92 12.35 19.44
N ARG A 117 0.87 11.12 19.98
CA ARG A 117 1.23 10.86 21.40
C ARG A 117 2.67 11.19 21.68
N SER A 118 3.60 10.76 20.84
CA SER A 118 5.03 11.04 21.01
C SER A 118 5.33 12.56 20.89
N PHE A 119 4.70 13.26 19.95
CA PHE A 119 4.86 14.71 19.81
C PHE A 119 4.22 15.48 20.96
N GLN A 120 3.07 15.03 21.46
CA GLN A 120 2.44 15.62 22.64
C GLN A 120 3.35 15.47 23.87
N ARG A 121 3.95 14.30 24.07
CA ARG A 121 4.92 14.09 25.16
C ARG A 121 6.12 15.01 25.02
N ALA A 122 6.66 15.19 23.81
CA ALA A 122 7.73 16.15 23.54
C ALA A 122 7.33 17.60 23.91
N LEU A 123 6.06 18.00 23.65
CA LEU A 123 5.51 19.32 24.00
C LEU A 123 5.25 19.49 25.50
N GLU A 124 4.91 18.43 26.21
CA GLU A 124 4.79 18.46 27.68
C GLU A 124 6.15 18.74 28.34
N LEU A 125 7.24 18.19 27.77
CA LEU A 125 8.60 18.41 28.24
C LEU A 125 9.17 19.77 27.80
N ASP A 126 8.82 20.22 26.58
CA ASP A 126 9.26 21.49 26.01
C ASP A 126 8.12 22.16 25.23
N HIS A 127 7.32 22.98 25.92
CA HIS A 127 6.14 23.66 25.35
C HIS A 127 6.46 24.61 24.17
N LYS A 128 7.70 25.10 24.09
CA LYS A 128 8.12 26.05 23.05
C LYS A 128 8.77 25.37 21.85
N ASN A 129 8.81 24.05 21.81
CA ASN A 129 9.41 23.31 20.73
C ASN A 129 8.63 23.47 19.41
N ALA A 130 9.07 24.40 18.58
CA ALA A 130 8.41 24.71 17.31
C ALA A 130 8.36 23.48 16.36
N GLN A 131 9.41 22.62 16.42
CA GLN A 131 9.44 21.40 15.60
C GLN A 131 8.36 20.40 16.07
N ALA A 132 8.21 20.18 17.38
CA ALA A 132 7.16 19.31 17.90
C ALA A 132 5.77 19.81 17.55
N GLN A 133 5.55 21.14 17.64
CA GLN A 133 4.27 21.76 17.26
C GLN A 133 3.92 21.55 15.79
N GLN A 134 4.92 21.71 14.89
CA GLN A 134 4.70 21.51 13.47
C GLN A 134 4.44 20.06 13.14
N GLU A 135 5.22 19.13 13.68
CA GLU A 135 5.04 17.70 13.43
C GLU A 135 3.73 17.14 14.02
N PHE A 136 3.29 17.69 15.15
CA PHE A 136 1.98 17.37 15.71
C PHE A 136 0.83 17.80 14.78
N LYS A 137 0.95 18.99 14.15
CA LYS A 137 -0.02 19.44 13.13
C LYS A 137 0.01 18.54 11.91
N ASN A 138 1.20 18.15 11.44
CA ASN A 138 1.36 17.24 10.31
C ASN A 138 0.71 15.87 10.58
N ALA A 139 0.90 15.33 11.79
CA ALA A 139 0.29 14.06 12.19
C ALA A 139 -1.26 14.14 12.23
N ASN A 140 -1.81 15.25 12.76
CA ASN A 140 -3.28 15.46 12.73
C ASN A 140 -3.80 15.59 11.30
N ALA A 141 -3.08 16.27 10.39
CA ALA A 141 -3.47 16.36 8.99
C ALA A 141 -3.51 14.97 8.31
N VAL A 142 -2.53 14.11 8.59
CA VAL A 142 -2.54 12.73 8.07
C VAL A 142 -3.76 11.94 8.57
N MET A 143 -4.12 12.07 9.86
CA MET A 143 -5.32 11.42 10.41
C MET A 143 -6.60 11.92 9.72
N GLU A 144 -6.67 13.20 9.42
CA GLU A 144 -7.82 13.79 8.72
C GLU A 144 -7.91 13.28 7.26
N TYR A 145 -6.78 13.28 6.52
CA TYR A 145 -6.75 12.71 5.16
C TYR A 145 -7.14 11.23 5.14
N GLU A 146 -6.70 10.45 6.12
CA GLU A 146 -7.08 9.05 6.24
C GLU A 146 -8.59 8.89 6.44
N LYS A 147 -9.17 9.62 7.37
CA LYS A 147 -10.62 9.62 7.64
C LYS A 147 -11.45 10.03 6.43
N ILE A 148 -11.03 11.08 5.71
CA ILE A 148 -11.70 11.53 4.48
C ILE A 148 -11.60 10.42 3.42
N ALA A 149 -10.44 9.81 3.26
CA ALA A 149 -10.23 8.75 2.27
C ALA A 149 -11.09 7.53 2.54
N GLU A 150 -11.28 7.11 3.79
CA GLU A 150 -12.17 6.00 4.16
C GLU A 150 -13.62 6.29 3.73
N VAL A 151 -14.14 7.46 4.06
CA VAL A 151 -15.51 7.87 3.70
C VAL A 151 -15.69 7.96 2.18
N ASP A 152 -14.71 8.52 1.47
CA ASP A 152 -14.80 8.71 0.02
C ASP A 152 -14.55 7.39 -0.74
N PHE A 153 -13.81 6.45 -0.16
CA PHE A 153 -13.66 5.10 -0.70
C PHE A 153 -15.00 4.34 -0.71
N GLU A 154 -15.77 4.42 0.38
CA GLU A 154 -17.12 3.84 0.45
C GLU A 154 -18.08 4.47 -0.58
N LYS A 155 -17.97 5.78 -0.81
CA LYS A 155 -18.73 6.51 -1.85
C LYS A 155 -18.22 6.25 -3.27
N ARG A 156 -17.13 5.50 -3.43
CA ARG A 156 -16.44 5.22 -4.71
C ARG A 156 -15.89 6.49 -5.39
N ASP A 157 -15.64 7.56 -4.63
CA ASP A 157 -14.92 8.72 -5.13
C ASP A 157 -13.40 8.48 -5.09
N PHE A 158 -12.94 7.58 -5.95
CA PHE A 158 -11.54 7.16 -5.99
C PHE A 158 -10.58 8.30 -6.35
N ARG A 159 -11.04 9.36 -7.05
CA ARG A 159 -10.21 10.52 -7.35
C ARG A 159 -9.82 11.26 -6.08
N LYS A 160 -10.79 11.46 -5.21
CA LYS A 160 -10.59 12.15 -3.94
C LYS A 160 -9.74 11.33 -2.97
N VAL A 161 -9.94 9.99 -2.95
CA VAL A 161 -9.07 9.08 -2.18
C VAL A 161 -7.61 9.18 -2.64
N VAL A 162 -7.35 9.17 -3.96
CA VAL A 162 -5.98 9.34 -4.50
C VAL A 162 -5.38 10.66 -4.05
N PHE A 163 -6.14 11.76 -4.11
CA PHE A 163 -5.69 13.06 -3.63
C PHE A 163 -5.35 13.04 -2.14
N CYS A 164 -6.21 12.47 -1.30
CA CYS A 164 -5.96 12.36 0.16
C CYS A 164 -4.71 11.53 0.45
N MET A 165 -4.52 10.41 -0.27
CA MET A 165 -3.33 9.56 -0.10
C MET A 165 -2.06 10.25 -0.57
N ASP A 166 -2.11 11.05 -1.64
CA ASP A 166 -0.97 11.85 -2.07
C ASP A 166 -0.55 12.85 -1.00
N ARG A 167 -1.51 13.55 -0.39
CA ARG A 167 -1.24 14.48 0.72
C ARG A 167 -0.71 13.78 1.96
N ALA A 168 -1.29 12.64 2.33
CA ALA A 168 -0.83 11.84 3.47
C ALA A 168 0.61 11.32 3.26
N LEU A 169 0.95 10.90 2.04
CA LEU A 169 2.27 10.39 1.69
C LEU A 169 3.38 11.46 1.69
N GLU A 170 3.05 12.74 1.61
CA GLU A 170 4.02 13.83 1.82
C GLU A 170 4.62 13.79 3.24
N PHE A 171 3.82 13.38 4.24
CA PHE A 171 4.24 13.27 5.64
C PHE A 171 4.59 11.83 6.06
N ALA A 172 4.01 10.83 5.38
CA ALA A 172 4.16 9.41 5.66
C ALA A 172 4.73 8.61 4.48
N PRO A 173 5.92 8.95 3.95
CA PRO A 173 6.45 8.40 2.70
C PRO A 173 6.74 6.89 2.74
N ALA A 174 6.94 6.32 3.92
CA ALA A 174 7.19 4.89 4.11
C ALA A 174 5.92 4.06 4.40
N CYS A 175 4.74 4.69 4.41
CA CYS A 175 3.48 4.01 4.69
C CYS A 175 3.03 3.18 3.47
N HIS A 176 3.27 1.87 3.52
CA HIS A 176 2.84 0.96 2.44
C HIS A 176 1.32 0.91 2.32
N ARG A 177 0.57 1.00 3.43
CA ARG A 177 -0.90 0.99 3.43
C ARG A 177 -1.48 2.13 2.59
N PHE A 178 -0.96 3.36 2.72
CA PHE A 178 -1.39 4.50 1.91
C PHE A 178 -1.02 4.33 0.43
N LYS A 179 0.18 3.82 0.15
CA LYS A 179 0.62 3.50 -1.22
C LYS A 179 -0.29 2.46 -1.88
N ILE A 180 -0.65 1.40 -1.16
CA ILE A 180 -1.55 0.34 -1.64
C ILE A 180 -2.94 0.90 -1.91
N LEU A 181 -3.53 1.64 -0.96
CA LEU A 181 -4.85 2.23 -1.15
C LEU A 181 -4.88 3.18 -2.35
N LYS A 182 -3.85 4.01 -2.51
CA LYS A 182 -3.69 4.86 -3.70
C LYS A 182 -3.63 4.00 -4.98
N ALA A 183 -2.82 2.95 -5.00
CA ALA A 183 -2.65 2.10 -6.18
C ALA A 183 -3.95 1.33 -6.53
N GLU A 184 -4.68 0.85 -5.54
CA GLU A 184 -6.01 0.23 -5.73
C GLU A 184 -6.98 1.22 -6.37
N CYS A 185 -7.08 2.45 -5.84
CA CYS A 185 -7.93 3.50 -6.40
C CYS A 185 -7.51 3.92 -7.82
N LEU A 186 -6.20 3.99 -8.10
CA LEU A 186 -5.70 4.24 -9.46
C LEU A 186 -6.14 3.14 -10.44
N ALA A 187 -6.10 1.87 -10.01
CA ALA A 187 -6.60 0.76 -10.83
C ALA A 187 -8.11 0.89 -11.09
N MET A 188 -8.90 1.27 -10.08
CA MET A 188 -10.35 1.50 -10.23
C MET A 188 -10.66 2.69 -11.15
N LEU A 189 -9.77 3.66 -11.27
CA LEU A 189 -9.86 4.79 -12.20
C LEU A 189 -9.36 4.47 -13.63
N GLY A 190 -8.89 3.24 -13.89
CA GLY A 190 -8.30 2.87 -15.17
C GLY A 190 -6.87 3.36 -15.39
N ARG A 191 -6.22 3.93 -14.36
CA ARG A 191 -4.83 4.44 -14.41
C ARG A 191 -3.84 3.29 -14.10
N TYR A 192 -3.93 2.21 -14.88
CA TYR A 192 -3.20 0.95 -14.63
C TYR A 192 -1.68 1.11 -14.59
N PRO A 193 -1.01 1.87 -15.50
CA PRO A 193 0.43 2.01 -15.45
C PRO A 193 0.93 2.62 -14.14
N GLU A 194 0.23 3.60 -13.60
CA GLU A 194 0.58 4.25 -12.35
C GLU A 194 0.36 3.31 -11.15
N ALA A 195 -0.77 2.61 -11.13
CA ALA A 195 -1.05 1.61 -10.10
C ALA A 195 0.00 0.48 -10.10
N GLN A 196 0.37 -0.01 -11.27
CA GLN A 196 1.41 -1.05 -11.43
C GLN A 196 2.79 -0.55 -11.00
N PHE A 197 3.12 0.71 -11.26
CA PHE A 197 4.38 1.30 -10.81
C PHE A 197 4.48 1.29 -9.28
N VAL A 198 3.46 1.80 -8.59
CA VAL A 198 3.43 1.83 -7.11
C VAL A 198 3.49 0.42 -6.52
N ALA A 199 2.69 -0.52 -7.05
CA ALA A 199 2.70 -1.91 -6.58
C ALA A 199 4.06 -2.59 -6.83
N SER A 200 4.69 -2.33 -7.97
CA SER A 200 6.01 -2.89 -8.32
C SER A 200 7.12 -2.34 -7.44
N ASP A 201 7.03 -1.07 -7.02
CA ASP A 201 7.98 -0.46 -6.09
C ASP A 201 7.92 -1.14 -4.72
N ILE A 202 6.73 -1.42 -4.22
CA ILE A 202 6.54 -2.18 -2.98
C ILE A 202 7.10 -3.60 -3.12
N LEU A 203 6.78 -4.31 -4.22
CA LEU A 203 7.24 -5.69 -4.46
C LEU A 203 8.75 -5.80 -4.65
N ARG A 204 9.43 -4.73 -5.04
CA ARG A 204 10.90 -4.69 -5.09
C ARG A 204 11.51 -4.73 -3.70
N MET A 205 10.87 -4.10 -2.72
CA MET A 205 11.30 -4.09 -1.33
C MET A 205 10.84 -5.33 -0.56
N ASP A 206 9.62 -5.80 -0.85
CA ASP A 206 8.98 -6.96 -0.24
C ASP A 206 8.20 -7.74 -1.29
N SER A 207 8.84 -8.74 -1.91
CA SER A 207 8.27 -9.58 -2.95
C SER A 207 7.10 -10.45 -2.49
N THR A 208 6.88 -10.55 -1.18
CA THR A 208 5.82 -11.36 -0.55
C THR A 208 4.60 -10.52 -0.15
N ASN A 209 4.61 -9.23 -0.41
CA ASN A 209 3.52 -8.33 -0.04
C ASN A 209 2.23 -8.67 -0.78
N ALA A 210 1.27 -9.27 -0.06
CA ALA A 210 0.01 -9.77 -0.61
C ALA A 210 -0.86 -8.66 -1.23
N ASP A 211 -0.92 -7.49 -0.59
CA ASP A 211 -1.70 -6.35 -1.10
C ASP A 211 -1.14 -5.83 -2.44
N ALA A 212 0.18 -5.74 -2.56
CA ALA A 212 0.82 -5.30 -3.80
C ALA A 212 0.66 -6.32 -4.93
N LEU A 213 0.71 -7.62 -4.61
CA LEU A 213 0.38 -8.70 -5.56
C LEU A 213 -1.07 -8.61 -6.01
N TYR A 214 -2.00 -8.37 -5.07
CA TYR A 214 -3.42 -8.17 -5.37
C TYR A 214 -3.63 -6.99 -6.33
N VAL A 215 -3.03 -5.82 -6.07
CA VAL A 215 -3.17 -4.64 -6.93
C VAL A 215 -2.62 -4.91 -8.33
N ARG A 216 -1.48 -5.61 -8.48
CA ARG A 216 -0.98 -6.02 -9.79
C ARG A 216 -1.95 -6.95 -10.51
N GLY A 217 -2.51 -7.91 -9.80
CA GLY A 217 -3.55 -8.79 -10.33
C GLY A 217 -4.77 -8.00 -10.78
N LEU A 218 -5.21 -7.01 -10.00
CA LEU A 218 -6.36 -6.16 -10.30
C LEU A 218 -6.15 -5.35 -11.59
N CYS A 219 -4.98 -4.74 -11.77
CA CYS A 219 -4.64 -4.04 -13.01
C CYS A 219 -4.73 -4.95 -14.23
N LEU A 220 -4.13 -6.14 -14.16
CA LEU A 220 -4.17 -7.13 -15.25
C LEU A 220 -5.59 -7.62 -15.53
N TYR A 221 -6.40 -7.78 -14.49
CA TYR A 221 -7.79 -8.19 -14.60
C TYR A 221 -8.63 -7.17 -15.39
N TYR A 222 -8.47 -5.88 -15.08
CA TYR A 222 -9.16 -4.82 -15.80
C TYR A 222 -8.58 -4.51 -17.19
N GLU A 223 -7.35 -4.96 -17.46
CA GLU A 223 -6.75 -4.94 -18.80
C GLU A 223 -7.12 -6.15 -19.70
N ASP A 224 -8.06 -7.00 -19.27
CA ASP A 224 -8.48 -8.26 -19.93
C ASP A 224 -7.36 -9.32 -20.02
N CYS A 225 -6.34 -9.23 -19.15
CA CYS A 225 -5.28 -10.23 -19.00
C CYS A 225 -5.63 -11.23 -17.89
N ILE A 226 -6.79 -11.88 -17.97
CA ILE A 226 -7.42 -12.63 -16.86
C ILE A 226 -6.53 -13.78 -16.35
N GLU A 227 -5.84 -14.51 -17.24
CA GLU A 227 -4.97 -15.63 -16.85
C GLU A 227 -3.83 -15.17 -15.95
N LYS A 228 -3.15 -14.09 -16.32
CA LYS A 228 -2.07 -13.51 -15.51
C LYS A 228 -2.61 -12.93 -14.20
N ALA A 229 -3.79 -12.30 -14.25
CA ALA A 229 -4.44 -11.77 -13.06
C ALA A 229 -4.70 -12.87 -12.03
N VAL A 230 -5.25 -14.01 -12.45
CA VAL A 230 -5.47 -15.18 -11.57
C VAL A 230 -4.17 -15.68 -10.94
N GLN A 231 -3.06 -15.68 -11.67
CA GLN A 231 -1.76 -16.07 -11.11
C GLN A 231 -1.33 -15.15 -9.97
N PHE A 232 -1.47 -13.84 -10.14
CA PHE A 232 -1.15 -12.86 -9.10
C PHE A 232 -2.09 -12.95 -7.90
N PHE A 233 -3.39 -13.15 -8.11
CA PHE A 233 -4.34 -13.36 -7.01
C PHE A 233 -4.04 -14.64 -6.23
N VAL A 234 -3.69 -15.72 -6.90
CA VAL A 234 -3.27 -16.97 -6.24
C VAL A 234 -1.97 -16.77 -5.47
N GLN A 235 -1.01 -15.99 -6.00
CA GLN A 235 0.19 -15.63 -5.26
C GLN A 235 -0.13 -14.81 -4.01
N ALA A 236 -0.99 -13.79 -4.12
CA ALA A 236 -1.43 -12.99 -2.98
C ALA A 236 -2.06 -13.88 -1.88
N LEU A 237 -2.92 -14.82 -2.27
CA LEU A 237 -3.58 -15.76 -1.35
C LEU A 237 -2.63 -16.82 -0.75
N ARG A 238 -1.49 -17.11 -1.39
CA ARG A 238 -0.44 -17.93 -0.77
C ARG A 238 0.30 -17.19 0.34
N MET A 239 0.47 -15.86 0.18
CA MET A 239 1.13 -15.01 1.18
C MET A 239 0.18 -14.65 2.32
N ALA A 240 -1.09 -14.37 2.01
CA ALA A 240 -2.15 -14.06 2.97
C ALA A 240 -3.44 -14.80 2.59
N PRO A 241 -3.68 -16.00 3.15
CA PRO A 241 -4.86 -16.82 2.83
C PRO A 241 -6.20 -16.18 3.22
N ASP A 242 -6.18 -15.25 4.16
CA ASP A 242 -7.30 -14.48 4.70
C ASP A 242 -7.55 -13.16 3.96
N HIS A 243 -6.84 -12.91 2.86
CA HIS A 243 -6.99 -11.69 2.08
C HIS A 243 -8.31 -11.68 1.29
N GLU A 244 -9.38 -11.16 1.89
CA GLU A 244 -10.76 -11.18 1.36
C GLU A 244 -10.87 -10.59 -0.05
N LYS A 245 -10.26 -9.43 -0.31
CA LYS A 245 -10.30 -8.77 -1.61
C LYS A 245 -9.66 -9.63 -2.71
N ALA A 246 -8.52 -10.25 -2.43
CA ALA A 246 -7.85 -11.14 -3.39
C ALA A 246 -8.65 -12.41 -3.63
N CYS A 247 -9.30 -12.96 -2.59
CA CYS A 247 -10.18 -14.13 -2.70
C CYS A 247 -11.37 -13.83 -3.62
N LEU A 248 -12.06 -12.72 -3.40
CA LEU A 248 -13.19 -12.29 -4.22
C LEU A 248 -12.77 -12.05 -5.67
N ALA A 249 -11.69 -11.29 -5.87
CA ALA A 249 -11.17 -11.00 -7.21
C ALA A 249 -10.74 -12.26 -7.96
N CYS A 250 -10.08 -13.21 -7.28
CA CYS A 250 -9.68 -14.50 -7.86
C CYS A 250 -10.90 -15.33 -8.28
N ARG A 251 -11.92 -15.40 -7.43
CA ARG A 251 -13.18 -16.09 -7.74
C ARG A 251 -13.87 -15.49 -8.94
N ASN A 252 -14.03 -14.16 -8.97
CA ASN A 252 -14.67 -13.45 -10.07
C ASN A 252 -13.87 -13.63 -11.38
N ALA A 253 -12.54 -13.51 -11.33
CA ALA A 253 -11.69 -13.69 -12.50
C ALA A 253 -11.79 -15.11 -13.08
N LYS A 254 -11.79 -16.15 -12.24
CA LYS A 254 -11.97 -17.55 -12.68
C LYS A 254 -13.35 -17.80 -13.25
N ALA A 255 -14.42 -17.30 -12.61
CA ALA A 255 -15.79 -17.42 -13.09
C ALA A 255 -15.98 -16.71 -14.42
N LEU A 256 -15.48 -15.47 -14.56
CA LEU A 256 -15.54 -14.68 -15.79
C LEU A 256 -14.84 -15.39 -16.95
N LYS A 257 -13.63 -15.92 -16.68
CA LYS A 257 -12.89 -16.70 -17.68
C LYS A 257 -13.67 -17.92 -18.13
N ALA A 258 -14.15 -18.75 -17.20
CA ALA A 258 -14.90 -19.97 -17.51
C ALA A 258 -16.16 -19.67 -18.33
N LYS A 259 -16.97 -18.70 -17.90
CA LYS A 259 -18.21 -18.34 -18.63
C LYS A 259 -17.93 -17.78 -20.02
N LYS A 260 -16.87 -16.99 -20.20
CA LYS A 260 -16.42 -16.49 -21.50
C LYS A 260 -15.97 -17.62 -22.43
N GLU A 261 -15.18 -18.57 -21.92
CA GLU A 261 -14.69 -19.73 -22.69
C GLU A 261 -15.82 -20.69 -23.07
N ASP A 262 -16.70 -21.01 -22.12
CA ASP A 262 -17.88 -21.84 -22.37
C ASP A 262 -18.84 -21.20 -23.39
N GLY A 263 -19.08 -19.88 -23.30
CA GLY A 263 -19.83 -19.12 -24.28
C GLY A 263 -19.22 -19.15 -25.70
N ASN A 264 -17.87 -19.01 -25.77
CA ASN A 264 -17.15 -19.12 -27.03
C ASN A 264 -17.25 -20.54 -27.62
N LYS A 265 -17.22 -21.57 -26.79
CA LYS A 265 -17.36 -22.97 -27.18
C LYS A 265 -18.78 -23.24 -27.70
N ALA A 266 -19.81 -22.86 -26.94
CA ALA A 266 -21.20 -22.99 -27.33
C ALA A 266 -21.51 -22.27 -28.70
N PHE A 267 -20.91 -21.08 -28.89
CA PHE A 267 -21.01 -20.36 -30.14
C PHE A 267 -20.42 -21.13 -31.33
N LYS A 268 -19.22 -21.74 -31.16
CA LYS A 268 -18.57 -22.54 -32.19
C LYS A 268 -19.35 -23.80 -32.54
N GLU A 269 -20.00 -24.39 -31.56
CA GLU A 269 -20.87 -25.58 -31.71
C GLU A 269 -22.24 -25.25 -32.33
N GLY A 270 -22.54 -23.95 -32.58
CA GLY A 270 -23.83 -23.51 -33.12
C GLY A 270 -24.95 -23.41 -32.09
N ASN A 271 -24.69 -23.65 -30.83
CA ASN A 271 -25.65 -23.52 -29.74
C ASN A 271 -25.77 -22.06 -29.28
N TYR A 272 -26.42 -21.27 -30.13
CA TYR A 272 -26.51 -19.83 -29.92
C TYR A 272 -27.33 -19.42 -28.68
N LYS A 273 -28.36 -20.23 -28.31
CA LYS A 273 -29.14 -19.93 -27.10
C LYS A 273 -28.27 -20.06 -25.85
N LEU A 274 -27.54 -21.16 -25.70
CA LEU A 274 -26.60 -21.36 -24.58
C LEU A 274 -25.48 -20.33 -24.57
N ALA A 275 -24.92 -19.97 -25.73
CA ALA A 275 -23.92 -18.93 -25.85
C ALA A 275 -24.42 -17.57 -25.35
N TYR A 276 -25.67 -17.21 -25.66
CA TYR A 276 -26.29 -15.98 -25.16
C TYR A 276 -26.44 -15.97 -23.65
N GLU A 277 -26.91 -17.07 -23.06
CA GLU A 277 -27.04 -17.22 -21.58
C GLU A 277 -25.71 -17.10 -20.90
N LEU A 278 -24.67 -17.80 -21.37
CA LEU A 278 -23.33 -17.78 -20.79
C LEU A 278 -22.66 -16.41 -20.85
N TYR A 279 -22.80 -15.68 -21.97
CA TYR A 279 -22.29 -14.31 -22.05
C TYR A 279 -23.07 -13.35 -21.17
N THR A 280 -24.37 -13.56 -20.99
CA THR A 280 -25.21 -12.75 -20.10
C THR A 280 -24.82 -12.98 -18.63
N GLU A 281 -24.60 -14.23 -18.22
CA GLU A 281 -24.09 -14.56 -16.91
C GLU A 281 -22.68 -13.96 -16.69
N ALA A 282 -21.80 -14.02 -17.70
CA ALA A 282 -20.46 -13.44 -17.63
C ALA A 282 -20.50 -11.92 -17.40
N LEU A 283 -21.39 -11.19 -18.08
CA LEU A 283 -21.59 -9.75 -17.91
C LEU A 283 -22.06 -9.37 -16.50
N GLY A 284 -22.75 -10.27 -15.81
CA GLY A 284 -23.23 -10.08 -14.44
C GLY A 284 -22.16 -10.28 -13.35
N ILE A 285 -21.00 -10.88 -13.68
CA ILE A 285 -19.97 -11.22 -12.66
C ILE A 285 -19.30 -9.97 -12.12
N ASP A 286 -18.84 -9.08 -13.00
CA ASP A 286 -18.18 -7.84 -12.61
C ASP A 286 -18.47 -6.69 -13.59
N PRO A 287 -19.44 -5.83 -13.28
CA PRO A 287 -19.79 -4.68 -14.12
C PRO A 287 -18.64 -3.66 -14.31
N ASN A 288 -17.62 -3.68 -13.41
CA ASN A 288 -16.51 -2.74 -13.48
C ASN A 288 -15.42 -3.17 -14.45
N ASN A 289 -15.43 -4.43 -14.93
CA ASN A 289 -14.43 -4.90 -15.89
C ASN A 289 -14.80 -4.44 -17.31
N ILE A 290 -14.58 -3.15 -17.56
CA ILE A 290 -14.98 -2.43 -18.77
C ILE A 290 -14.47 -3.12 -20.03
N LYS A 291 -13.18 -3.44 -20.12
CA LYS A 291 -12.57 -4.02 -21.33
C LYS A 291 -13.09 -5.42 -21.65
N THR A 292 -13.25 -6.27 -20.64
CA THR A 292 -13.80 -7.61 -20.85
C THR A 292 -15.29 -7.54 -21.19
N ASN A 293 -16.05 -6.69 -20.51
CA ASN A 293 -17.49 -6.53 -20.75
C ASN A 293 -17.77 -5.96 -22.13
N ALA A 294 -16.98 -5.02 -22.64
CA ALA A 294 -17.10 -4.55 -24.03
C ALA A 294 -16.95 -5.70 -25.04
N LYS A 295 -16.00 -6.61 -24.82
CA LYS A 295 -15.83 -7.80 -25.67
C LYS A 295 -16.98 -8.79 -25.52
N LEU A 296 -17.50 -8.99 -24.30
CA LEU A 296 -18.66 -9.86 -24.05
C LEU A 296 -19.93 -9.33 -24.72
N TYR A 297 -20.21 -8.04 -24.61
CA TYR A 297 -21.32 -7.41 -25.35
C TYR A 297 -21.17 -7.61 -26.84
N CYS A 298 -20.00 -7.35 -27.42
CA CYS A 298 -19.74 -7.55 -28.83
C CYS A 298 -19.91 -9.02 -29.29
N ASN A 299 -19.53 -10.00 -28.43
CA ASN A 299 -19.73 -11.42 -28.67
C ASN A 299 -21.23 -11.79 -28.57
N ARG A 300 -21.93 -11.30 -27.54
CA ARG A 300 -23.39 -11.53 -27.38
C ARG A 300 -24.17 -10.91 -28.51
N GLY A 301 -23.80 -9.71 -28.97
CA GLY A 301 -24.37 -9.10 -30.17
C GLY A 301 -24.21 -9.98 -31.44
N THR A 302 -23.04 -10.67 -31.56
CA THR A 302 -22.84 -11.63 -32.64
C THR A 302 -23.77 -12.83 -32.53
N VAL A 303 -24.03 -13.33 -31.32
CA VAL A 303 -25.00 -14.38 -31.05
C VAL A 303 -26.42 -13.93 -31.44
N ASN A 304 -26.81 -12.71 -31.01
CA ASN A 304 -28.11 -12.13 -31.35
C ASN A 304 -28.33 -12.03 -32.88
N SER A 305 -27.28 -11.63 -33.61
CA SER A 305 -27.37 -11.59 -35.09
C SER A 305 -27.58 -12.98 -35.72
N LYS A 306 -26.95 -14.03 -35.14
CA LYS A 306 -27.19 -15.43 -35.58
C LYS A 306 -28.60 -15.93 -35.24
N LEU A 307 -29.17 -15.42 -34.16
CA LEU A 307 -30.55 -15.67 -33.73
C LEU A 307 -31.57 -14.81 -34.52
N LYS A 308 -31.13 -14.00 -35.51
CA LYS A 308 -31.93 -13.05 -36.28
C LYS A 308 -32.56 -11.91 -35.47
N LYS A 309 -31.99 -11.61 -34.28
CA LYS A 309 -32.39 -10.51 -33.42
C LYS A 309 -31.46 -9.31 -33.66
N LEU A 310 -31.67 -8.63 -34.81
CA LEU A 310 -30.73 -7.58 -35.25
C LEU A 310 -30.75 -6.34 -34.36
N GLU A 311 -31.90 -5.97 -33.80
CA GLU A 311 -32.03 -4.84 -32.88
C GLU A 311 -31.23 -5.06 -31.60
N ASP A 312 -31.40 -6.24 -30.98
CA ASP A 312 -30.63 -6.63 -29.78
C ASP A 312 -29.12 -6.69 -30.08
N ALA A 313 -28.73 -7.10 -31.30
CA ALA A 313 -27.34 -7.15 -31.73
C ALA A 313 -26.72 -5.74 -31.84
N ILE A 314 -27.47 -4.78 -32.38
CA ILE A 314 -27.08 -3.37 -32.51
C ILE A 314 -26.96 -2.73 -31.12
N GLU A 315 -27.94 -3.02 -30.22
CA GLU A 315 -27.91 -2.53 -28.83
C GLU A 315 -26.68 -3.05 -28.06
N ASP A 316 -26.39 -4.34 -28.17
CA ASP A 316 -25.20 -4.94 -27.54
C ASP A 316 -23.89 -4.30 -28.05
N CYS A 317 -23.77 -4.06 -29.37
CA CYS A 317 -22.61 -3.35 -29.89
C CYS A 317 -22.56 -1.89 -29.46
N THR A 318 -23.70 -1.25 -29.27
CA THR A 318 -23.79 0.11 -28.75
C THR A 318 -23.32 0.15 -27.29
N ASN A 319 -23.69 -0.83 -26.47
CA ASN A 319 -23.22 -0.97 -25.11
C ASN A 319 -21.70 -1.27 -25.04
N ALA A 320 -21.18 -2.10 -25.96
CA ALA A 320 -19.75 -2.33 -26.09
C ALA A 320 -18.96 -1.04 -26.37
N VAL A 321 -19.45 -0.20 -27.30
CA VAL A 321 -18.84 1.09 -27.66
C VAL A 321 -18.94 2.11 -26.52
N LYS A 322 -20.07 2.13 -25.78
CA LYS A 322 -20.20 2.99 -24.60
C LYS A 322 -19.19 2.65 -23.51
N LEU A 323 -18.84 1.37 -23.35
CA LEU A 323 -17.86 0.91 -22.37
C LEU A 323 -16.43 1.16 -22.86
N ASP A 324 -16.13 0.89 -24.11
CA ASP A 324 -14.80 1.06 -24.72
C ASP A 324 -14.96 1.69 -26.10
N ASP A 325 -14.77 2.99 -26.16
CA ASP A 325 -14.86 3.80 -27.38
C ASP A 325 -13.71 3.54 -28.37
N THR A 326 -12.66 2.85 -27.93
CA THR A 326 -11.53 2.43 -28.79
C THR A 326 -11.74 1.04 -29.42
N TYR A 327 -12.82 0.34 -29.05
CA TYR A 327 -13.04 -1.03 -29.51
C TYR A 327 -13.62 -1.09 -30.94
N VAL A 328 -12.76 -0.93 -31.93
CA VAL A 328 -13.07 -0.85 -33.36
C VAL A 328 -14.00 -1.99 -33.83
N LYS A 329 -13.83 -3.21 -33.35
CA LYS A 329 -14.65 -4.36 -33.76
C LYS A 329 -16.13 -4.18 -33.43
N ALA A 330 -16.48 -3.49 -32.35
CA ALA A 330 -17.88 -3.22 -32.02
C ALA A 330 -18.50 -2.20 -32.96
N TYR A 331 -17.77 -1.17 -33.39
CA TYR A 331 -18.21 -0.23 -34.40
C TYR A 331 -18.50 -0.91 -35.75
N LEU A 332 -17.57 -1.74 -36.23
CA LEU A 332 -17.70 -2.44 -37.50
C LEU A 332 -18.92 -3.35 -37.50
N ARG A 333 -19.10 -4.13 -36.41
CA ARG A 333 -20.28 -5.02 -36.30
C ARG A 333 -21.60 -4.24 -36.22
N ARG A 334 -21.63 -3.15 -35.45
CA ARG A 334 -22.80 -2.29 -35.33
C ARG A 334 -23.19 -1.72 -36.68
N ALA A 335 -22.25 -1.19 -37.46
CA ALA A 335 -22.50 -0.66 -38.80
C ALA A 335 -23.04 -1.76 -39.75
N GLN A 336 -22.40 -2.93 -39.78
CA GLN A 336 -22.79 -4.06 -40.60
C GLN A 336 -24.26 -4.48 -40.35
N TRP A 337 -24.68 -4.51 -39.08
CA TRP A 337 -26.07 -4.91 -38.77
C TRP A 337 -27.07 -3.79 -38.96
N TRP A 338 -26.65 -2.52 -38.81
CA TRP A 338 -27.48 -1.36 -39.12
C TRP A 338 -27.87 -1.33 -40.57
N ASP A 339 -26.97 -1.58 -41.53
CA ASP A 339 -27.23 -1.67 -42.95
C ASP A 339 -28.16 -2.81 -43.30
N CYS A 340 -28.12 -3.93 -42.54
CA CYS A 340 -29.02 -5.07 -42.72
C CYS A 340 -30.43 -4.83 -42.17
N SER A 341 -30.60 -3.93 -41.18
CA SER A 341 -31.88 -3.61 -40.53
C SER A 341 -32.65 -2.49 -41.24
N SER A 342 -31.95 -1.62 -41.99
CA SER A 342 -32.57 -0.54 -42.74
C SER A 342 -33.29 -1.15 -43.95
N PRO A 343 -34.58 -0.84 -44.18
CA PRO A 343 -35.24 -1.25 -45.41
C PRO A 343 -34.49 -0.64 -46.60
N ARG A 344 -33.92 -1.49 -47.48
CA ARG A 344 -33.36 -1.01 -48.74
C ARG A 344 -34.43 -0.22 -49.42
N LEU A 345 -34.27 1.10 -49.50
CA LEU A 345 -35.08 1.90 -50.42
C LEU A 345 -34.87 1.29 -51.80
N SER A 346 -35.86 0.51 -52.26
CA SER A 346 -35.94 0.03 -53.65
C SER A 346 -36.04 1.26 -54.53
N LEU A 347 -34.92 1.60 -55.18
CA LEU A 347 -34.91 2.50 -56.33
C LEU A 347 -35.63 1.87 -57.52
#